data_cc707225011ad095a532e48c9234aec1
#
_entry.id   cc707225011ad095a532e48c9234aec1
#
_cell.length_a   1.000
_cell.length_b   1.000
_cell.length_c   1.000
_cell.angle_alpha   90.00
_cell.angle_beta   90.00
_cell.angle_gamma   90.00
#
_symmetry.space_group_name_H-M   'P 1'
#
loop_
_entity.id
_entity.type
_entity.pdbx_description
1 polymer ?
#
loop_
_entity_poly.entity_id
_entity_poly.type
_entity_poly.pdbx_seq_one_letter_code
_entity_poly.pdbx_strand_id
1 'polypeptide(L)' 'MFEHSGITSDPKVMTGMPCVEGTRVTVANVVRQIASGRTPDEICRDYPYLTLDSIRAALSFAAAVSASESYELLSS' A
#
# COMPACT_ATOMS: atom_id res chain seq x y z
N MET A 1 -1.17 -16.01 -5.24
CA MET A 1 -1.54 -14.60 -5.44
C MET A 1 -2.27 -14.07 -4.21
N PHE A 2 -1.88 -12.91 -3.74
CA PHE A 2 -2.47 -12.29 -2.55
C PHE A 2 -3.40 -11.15 -2.96
N GLU A 3 -4.55 -11.05 -2.28
CA GLU A 3 -5.52 -9.99 -2.56
C GLU A 3 -6.03 -9.36 -1.28
N HIS A 4 -6.15 -8.05 -1.32
CA HIS A 4 -6.76 -7.24 -0.27
C HIS A 4 -7.54 -6.17 -1.00
N SER A 5 -8.67 -5.72 -0.48
CA SER A 5 -9.52 -4.76 -1.18
C SER A 5 -8.69 -3.59 -1.72
N GLY A 6 -8.65 -3.47 -3.05
CA GLY A 6 -7.90 -2.41 -3.74
C GLY A 6 -6.41 -2.66 -3.87
N ILE A 7 -5.91 -3.79 -3.38
CA ILE A 7 -4.48 -4.13 -3.42
C ILE A 7 -4.34 -5.51 -4.06
N THR A 8 -3.37 -5.65 -4.95
CA THR A 8 -3.08 -6.93 -5.58
C THR A 8 -1.60 -7.21 -5.53
N SER A 9 -1.26 -8.49 -5.63
CA SER A 9 0.13 -8.94 -5.72
C SER A 9 0.20 -9.95 -6.84
N ASP A 10 0.93 -9.61 -7.91
CA ASP A 10 1.08 -10.45 -9.09
C ASP A 10 2.57 -10.65 -9.34
N PRO A 11 3.05 -11.90 -9.38
CA PRO A 11 4.48 -12.16 -9.61
C PRO A 11 5.02 -11.53 -10.90
N LYS A 12 4.15 -11.21 -11.85
CA LYS A 12 4.56 -10.61 -13.12
C LYS A 12 4.65 -9.08 -13.02
N VAL A 13 4.21 -8.51 -11.90
CA VAL A 13 4.21 -7.06 -11.70
C VAL A 13 5.03 -6.75 -10.45
N MET A 14 6.09 -5.95 -10.61
CA MET A 14 6.95 -5.54 -9.50
C MET A 14 7.43 -6.72 -8.65
N THR A 15 7.72 -7.85 -9.31
CA THR A 15 8.20 -9.08 -8.67
C THR A 15 7.31 -9.56 -7.52
N GLY A 16 6.00 -9.35 -7.65
CA GLY A 16 5.05 -9.83 -6.67
C GLY A 16 4.82 -8.91 -5.49
N MET A 17 5.39 -7.71 -5.50
CA MET A 17 5.14 -6.76 -4.42
C MET A 17 3.70 -6.28 -4.45
N PRO A 18 3.08 -6.08 -3.27
CA PRO A 18 1.70 -5.56 -3.24
C PRO A 18 1.63 -4.19 -3.89
N CYS A 19 0.69 -4.04 -4.80
CA CYS A 19 0.48 -2.80 -5.54
C CYS A 19 -0.97 -2.37 -5.45
N VAL A 20 -1.22 -1.08 -5.66
CA VAL A 20 -2.58 -0.60 -5.83
C VAL A 20 -3.14 -1.25 -7.09
N GLU A 21 -4.34 -1.82 -6.98
CA GLU A 21 -4.97 -2.57 -8.06
C GLU A 21 -4.98 -1.77 -9.36
N GLY A 22 -4.56 -2.42 -10.44
CA GLY A 22 -4.54 -1.81 -11.76
C GLY A 22 -3.36 -0.88 -12.00
N THR A 23 -2.42 -0.80 -11.07
CA THR A 23 -1.25 0.08 -11.23
C THR A 23 0.02 -0.66 -10.88
N ARG A 24 1.16 0.00 -11.09
CA ARG A 24 2.45 -0.48 -10.63
C ARG A 24 2.95 0.30 -9.41
N VAL A 25 2.07 1.05 -8.79
CA VAL A 25 2.41 1.81 -7.59
C VAL A 25 2.34 0.87 -6.40
N THR A 26 3.47 0.64 -5.75
CA THR A 26 3.52 -0.29 -4.63
C THR A 26 2.95 0.33 -3.36
N VAL A 27 2.44 -0.52 -2.48
CA VAL A 27 1.99 -0.08 -1.16
C VAL A 27 3.16 0.57 -0.42
N ALA A 28 4.37 -0.01 -0.54
CA ALA A 28 5.55 0.55 0.11
C ALA A 28 5.83 1.98 -0.34
N ASN A 29 5.65 2.26 -1.64
CA ASN A 29 5.85 3.60 -2.15
C ASN A 29 4.88 4.59 -1.53
N VAL A 30 3.60 4.21 -1.47
CA VAL A 30 2.57 5.07 -0.86
C VAL A 30 2.90 5.33 0.60
N VAL A 31 3.22 4.29 1.36
CA VAL A 31 3.52 4.41 2.78
C VAL A 31 4.74 5.31 2.99
N ARG A 32 5.76 5.12 2.16
CA ARG A 32 6.98 5.92 2.27
C ARG A 32 6.72 7.39 2.04
N GLN A 33 5.87 7.72 1.08
CA GLN A 33 5.53 9.10 0.80
C GLN A 33 4.75 9.74 1.95
N ILE A 34 3.80 8.99 2.52
CA ILE A 34 3.07 9.47 3.69
C ILE A 34 4.04 9.68 4.85
N ALA A 35 4.96 8.74 5.06
CA ALA A 35 5.93 8.83 6.15
C ALA A 35 6.86 10.03 6.00
N SER A 36 7.09 10.47 4.76
CA SER A 36 7.95 11.63 4.50
C SER A 36 7.21 12.96 4.64
N GLY A 37 5.92 12.91 4.99
CA GLY A 37 5.14 14.12 5.23
C GLY A 37 4.24 14.54 4.09
N ARG A 38 4.16 13.76 3.02
CA ARG A 38 3.27 14.07 1.92
C ARG A 38 1.83 13.73 2.29
N THR A 39 0.90 14.53 1.82
CA THR A 39 -0.51 14.27 2.06
C THR A 39 -1.09 13.37 0.98
N PRO A 40 -2.21 12.66 1.26
CA PRO A 40 -2.87 11.89 0.23
C PRO A 40 -3.23 12.71 -1.00
N ASP A 41 -3.66 13.95 -0.83
CA ASP A 41 -3.99 14.83 -1.94
C ASP A 41 -2.78 15.09 -2.84
N GLU A 42 -1.62 15.29 -2.22
CA GLU A 42 -0.38 15.51 -2.98
C GLU A 42 -0.01 14.28 -3.79
N ILE A 43 -0.16 13.10 -3.18
CA ILE A 43 0.15 11.86 -3.87
C ILE A 43 -0.78 11.64 -5.06
N CYS A 44 -2.08 11.91 -4.89
CA CYS A 44 -3.03 11.79 -5.98
C CYS A 44 -2.77 12.80 -7.08
N ARG A 45 -2.18 13.93 -6.73
CA ARG A 45 -1.82 14.94 -7.73
C ARG A 45 -0.66 14.45 -8.60
N ASP A 46 0.32 13.78 -7.97
CA ASP A 46 1.46 13.23 -8.70
C ASP A 46 1.08 12.00 -9.51
N TYR A 47 0.11 11.23 -9.03
CA TYR A 47 -0.36 10.03 -9.70
C TYR A 47 -1.85 10.17 -9.98
N PRO A 48 -2.23 10.84 -11.09
CA PRO A 48 -3.64 11.16 -11.34
C PRO A 48 -4.58 9.95 -11.43
N TYR A 49 -4.02 8.77 -11.68
CA TYR A 49 -4.82 7.55 -11.73
C TYR A 49 -5.06 6.94 -10.36
N LEU A 50 -4.48 7.51 -9.30
CA LEU A 50 -4.78 7.10 -7.94
C LEU A 50 -5.89 7.98 -7.37
N THR A 51 -6.72 7.38 -6.51
CA THR A 51 -7.77 8.09 -5.81
C THR A 51 -7.47 8.08 -4.32
N LEU A 52 -8.21 8.86 -3.56
CA LEU A 52 -8.09 8.84 -2.11
C LEU A 52 -8.40 7.44 -1.56
N ASP A 53 -9.35 6.74 -2.20
CA ASP A 53 -9.65 5.37 -1.82
C ASP A 53 -8.46 4.45 -2.06
N SER A 54 -7.69 4.68 -3.13
CA SER A 54 -6.48 3.92 -3.41
C SER A 54 -5.45 4.10 -2.30
N ILE A 55 -5.27 5.34 -1.86
CA ILE A 55 -4.33 5.64 -0.78
C ILE A 55 -4.79 4.99 0.52
N ARG A 56 -6.08 5.07 0.80
CA ARG A 56 -6.64 4.46 2.00
C ARG A 56 -6.47 2.94 1.98
N ALA A 57 -6.68 2.32 0.82
CA ALA A 57 -6.52 0.88 0.68
C ALA A 57 -5.07 0.46 0.96
N ALA A 58 -4.11 1.24 0.44
CA ALA A 58 -2.70 0.95 0.66
C ALA A 58 -2.34 1.07 2.14
N LEU A 59 -2.81 2.11 2.79
CA LEU A 59 -2.53 2.31 4.21
C LEU A 59 -3.20 1.25 5.07
N SER A 60 -4.41 0.85 4.71
CA SER A 60 -5.15 -0.18 5.41
C SER A 60 -4.43 -1.53 5.32
N PHE A 61 -3.92 -1.84 4.13
CA PHE A 61 -3.14 -3.05 3.93
C PHE A 61 -1.87 -3.04 4.77
N ALA A 62 -1.15 -1.92 4.75
CA ALA A 62 0.09 -1.79 5.52
C ALA A 62 -0.18 -1.91 7.01
N ALA A 63 -1.28 -1.34 7.48
CA ALA A 63 -1.65 -1.43 8.88
C ALA A 63 -1.94 -2.87 9.30
N ALA A 64 -2.63 -3.61 8.44
CA ALA A 64 -2.96 -5.00 8.73
C ALA A 64 -1.71 -5.86 8.84
N VAL A 65 -0.77 -5.66 7.91
CA VAL A 65 0.50 -6.41 7.93
C VAL A 65 1.31 -6.03 9.17
N SER A 66 1.39 -4.75 9.47
CA SER A 66 2.16 -4.28 10.62
C SER A 66 1.57 -4.74 11.94
N ALA A 67 0.24 -4.78 12.03
CA ALA A 67 -0.42 -5.24 13.24
C ALA A 67 -0.10 -6.71 13.51
N SER A 68 -0.06 -7.51 12.44
CA SER A 68 0.27 -8.93 12.56
C SER A 68 1.70 -9.12 13.07
N GLU A 69 2.64 -8.35 12.51
CA GLU A 69 4.04 -8.41 12.94
C GLU A 69 4.21 -7.93 14.37
N SER A 70 3.53 -6.84 14.73
CA SER A 70 3.59 -6.31 16.08
C SER A 70 3.09 -7.32 17.10
N TYR A 71 2.02 -8.01 16.75
CA TYR A 71 1.46 -9.04 17.62
C TYR A 71 2.48 -10.14 17.88
N GLU A 72 3.16 -10.59 16.84
CA GLU A 72 4.16 -11.64 16.96
C GLU A 72 5.32 -11.18 17.84
N LEU A 73 5.76 -9.95 17.70
CA LEU A 73 6.84 -9.42 18.52
C LEU A 73 6.46 -9.35 19.99
N LEU A 74 5.21 -8.97 20.26
CA LEU A 74 4.75 -8.87 21.64
C LEU A 74 4.54 -10.20 22.30
N SER A 75 4.27 -11.23 21.51
CA SER A 75 3.99 -12.56 22.05
C SER A 75 5.24 -13.43 22.19
N SER A 76 6.38 -12.97 21.72
CA SER A 76 7.62 -13.75 21.77
C SER A 76 8.45 -13.51 23.06
#